data_f48428738f463c7e5cf54f3921a7f2f0
#
_entry.id   f48428738f463c7e5cf54f3921a7f2f0
#
_cell.length_a   1.000
_cell.length_b   1.000
_cell.length_c   1.000
_cell.angle_alpha   90.00
_cell.angle_beta   90.00
_cell.angle_gamma   90.00
#
_symmetry.space_group_name_H-M   'P 1'
#
loop_
_entity.id
_entity.type
_entity.pdbx_description
1 polymer ?
#
loop_
_entity_poly.entity_id
_entity_poly.type
_entity_poly.pdbx_seq_one_letter_code
_entity_poly.pdbx_strand_id
1 'polypeptide(L)'
;MSQPDPEDVAAFMAAVDGALPLRVAARVSFERPKPSARPRQRELDEAAAIAESLEAPLDIDDLIAIGEADSFLRSGLPRTVLRDLRRGRWAIQRHLDLHGLNRHQAHDEVAIFLAEATAAGKRCVRIVHGRGHGSPGREGVLRQLVKGWLARRRDVLAFCHAPHNDGGQGALWVLLKSSVPARR
;
A
#
# COMPACT_ATOMS: atom_id res chain seq x y z
N MET A 1 -1.71 44.25 -46.33
CA MET A 1 -2.15 45.05 -45.16
C MET A 1 -2.24 46.48 -45.67
N SER A 2 -3.47 47.00 -45.89
CA SER A 2 -3.69 48.37 -46.35
C SER A 2 -3.32 49.34 -45.22
N GLN A 3 -2.57 50.36 -45.56
CA GLN A 3 -2.32 51.47 -44.64
C GLN A 3 -3.65 52.21 -44.39
N PRO A 4 -3.89 52.62 -43.14
CA PRO A 4 -5.09 53.42 -42.85
C PRO A 4 -5.06 54.77 -43.56
N ASP A 5 -6.21 55.22 -43.97
CA ASP A 5 -6.37 56.50 -44.66
C ASP A 5 -5.95 57.64 -43.70
N PRO A 6 -5.17 58.65 -44.17
CA PRO A 6 -4.70 59.71 -43.30
C PRO A 6 -5.86 60.55 -42.76
N GLU A 7 -7.01 60.65 -43.44
CA GLU A 7 -8.20 61.31 -42.93
C GLU A 7 -8.87 60.58 -41.77
N ASP A 8 -8.91 59.26 -41.81
CA ASP A 8 -9.41 58.42 -40.73
C ASP A 8 -8.51 58.50 -39.49
N VAL A 9 -7.18 58.57 -39.67
CA VAL A 9 -6.23 58.76 -38.57
C VAL A 9 -6.41 60.14 -37.92
N ALA A 10 -6.62 61.20 -38.73
CA ALA A 10 -6.85 62.58 -38.21
C ALA A 10 -8.18 62.67 -37.44
N ALA A 11 -9.25 62.07 -37.95
CA ALA A 11 -10.53 61.94 -37.26
C ALA A 11 -10.45 61.19 -35.94
N PHE A 12 -9.71 60.08 -35.91
CA PHE A 12 -9.48 59.36 -34.70
C PHE A 12 -8.71 60.19 -33.67
N MET A 13 -7.62 60.79 -34.06
CA MET A 13 -6.83 61.65 -33.17
C MET A 13 -7.64 62.83 -32.60
N ALA A 14 -8.51 63.40 -33.37
CA ALA A 14 -9.42 64.50 -32.90
C ALA A 14 -10.47 63.95 -31.90
N ALA A 15 -10.94 62.72 -32.10
CA ALA A 15 -11.91 62.09 -31.21
C ALA A 15 -11.32 61.68 -29.87
N VAL A 16 -10.01 61.39 -29.81
CA VAL A 16 -9.31 61.00 -28.56
C VAL A 16 -8.56 62.18 -27.91
N ASP A 17 -8.65 63.38 -28.51
CA ASP A 17 -8.04 64.54 -27.90
C ASP A 17 -8.76 64.88 -26.59
N GLY A 18 -7.99 64.92 -25.49
CA GLY A 18 -8.51 65.07 -24.13
C GLY A 18 -8.95 63.80 -23.42
N ALA A 19 -8.82 62.63 -24.04
CA ALA A 19 -9.11 61.40 -23.36
C ALA A 19 -8.03 61.11 -22.31
N LEU A 20 -8.46 60.98 -21.06
CA LEU A 20 -7.58 60.57 -19.96
C LEU A 20 -7.49 59.03 -19.92
N PRO A 21 -6.29 58.46 -19.86
CA PRO A 21 -6.16 57.04 -19.75
C PRO A 21 -6.80 56.52 -18.46
N LEU A 22 -7.66 55.53 -18.62
CA LEU A 22 -8.28 54.84 -17.47
C LEU A 22 -7.19 54.28 -16.57
N ARG A 23 -7.15 54.72 -15.31
CA ARG A 23 -6.34 54.06 -14.30
C ARG A 23 -6.94 52.67 -14.03
N VAL A 24 -6.48 51.66 -14.76
CA VAL A 24 -6.80 50.28 -14.46
C VAL A 24 -6.04 49.93 -13.18
N ALA A 25 -6.79 49.64 -12.12
CA ALA A 25 -6.15 49.08 -10.90
C ALA A 25 -5.31 47.88 -11.30
N ALA A 26 -4.08 47.79 -10.76
CA ALA A 26 -3.17 46.71 -11.03
C ALA A 26 -3.90 45.38 -10.85
N ARG A 27 -4.00 44.58 -11.91
CA ARG A 27 -4.57 43.21 -11.81
C ARG A 27 -3.74 42.44 -10.80
N VAL A 28 -4.37 42.07 -9.69
CA VAL A 28 -3.80 41.15 -8.75
C VAL A 28 -3.65 39.83 -9.48
N SER A 29 -2.41 39.48 -9.84
CA SER A 29 -2.08 38.16 -10.36
C SER A 29 -2.07 37.21 -9.16
N PHE A 30 -3.10 36.37 -9.04
CA PHE A 30 -3.06 35.25 -8.12
C PHE A 30 -2.07 34.23 -8.69
N GLU A 31 -0.84 34.26 -8.23
CA GLU A 31 0.06 33.14 -8.45
C GLU A 31 -0.57 31.91 -7.78
N ARG A 32 -1.06 30.98 -8.59
CA ARG A 32 -1.49 29.69 -8.07
C ARG A 32 -0.26 29.04 -7.43
N PRO A 33 -0.34 28.61 -6.16
CA PRO A 33 0.76 27.92 -5.53
C PRO A 33 1.16 26.74 -6.41
N LYS A 34 2.45 26.59 -6.65
CA LYS A 34 3.00 25.48 -7.43
C LYS A 34 2.54 24.17 -6.78
N PRO A 35 2.03 23.20 -7.57
CA PRO A 35 1.63 21.92 -7.01
C PRO A 35 2.80 21.31 -6.26
N SER A 36 2.50 20.68 -5.12
CA SER A 36 3.49 19.99 -4.31
C SER A 36 4.26 18.98 -5.16
N ALA A 37 5.59 18.96 -5.04
CA ALA A 37 6.46 17.98 -5.70
C ALA A 37 6.27 16.53 -5.16
N ARG A 38 5.38 16.32 -4.17
CA ARG A 38 5.01 14.97 -3.72
C ARG A 38 4.21 14.27 -4.80
N PRO A 39 4.60 13.07 -5.21
CA PRO A 39 3.90 12.30 -6.24
C PRO A 39 2.62 11.66 -5.65
N ARG A 40 1.63 12.50 -5.28
CA ARG A 40 0.35 12.05 -4.69
C ARG A 40 -0.36 11.01 -5.56
N GLN A 41 -0.27 11.17 -6.88
CA GLN A 41 -0.88 10.21 -7.80
C GLN A 41 -0.21 8.83 -7.66
N ARG A 42 1.10 8.80 -7.58
CA ARG A 42 1.86 7.56 -7.37
C ARG A 42 1.54 6.90 -6.03
N GLU A 43 1.39 7.68 -4.97
CA GLU A 43 0.98 7.17 -3.65
C GLU A 43 -0.44 6.57 -3.70
N LEU A 44 -1.37 7.22 -4.42
CA LEU A 44 -2.73 6.72 -4.64
C LEU A 44 -2.74 5.46 -5.53
N ASP A 45 -1.96 5.45 -6.60
CA ASP A 45 -1.84 4.30 -7.51
C ASP A 45 -1.19 3.09 -6.79
N GLU A 46 -0.18 3.33 -5.93
CA GLU A 46 0.40 2.29 -5.09
C GLU A 46 -0.59 1.76 -4.05
N ALA A 47 -1.39 2.64 -3.43
CA ALA A 47 -2.45 2.25 -2.50
C ALA A 47 -3.59 1.48 -3.21
N ALA A 48 -4.00 1.94 -4.40
CA ALA A 48 -5.00 1.26 -5.22
C ALA A 48 -4.51 -0.11 -5.69
N ALA A 49 -3.25 -0.23 -6.14
CA ALA A 49 -2.65 -1.51 -6.53
C ALA A 49 -2.53 -2.49 -5.36
N ILE A 50 -2.30 -2.00 -4.14
CA ILE A 50 -2.32 -2.82 -2.92
C ILE A 50 -3.74 -3.30 -2.62
N ALA A 51 -4.74 -2.41 -2.69
CA ALA A 51 -6.14 -2.76 -2.49
C ALA A 51 -6.61 -3.79 -3.52
N GLU A 52 -6.35 -3.56 -4.81
CA GLU A 52 -6.67 -4.50 -5.90
C GLU A 52 -5.99 -5.86 -5.71
N SER A 53 -4.73 -5.89 -5.27
CA SER A 53 -4.01 -7.13 -4.96
C SER A 53 -4.62 -7.91 -3.80
N LEU A 54 -5.30 -7.22 -2.87
CA LEU A 54 -6.00 -7.84 -1.74
C LEU A 54 -7.43 -8.27 -2.11
N GLU A 55 -8.08 -7.57 -3.05
CA GLU A 55 -9.45 -7.81 -3.50
C GLU A 55 -9.55 -8.80 -4.66
N ALA A 56 -8.44 -9.05 -5.38
CA ALA A 56 -8.42 -10.02 -6.48
C ALA A 56 -8.94 -11.38 -5.97
N PRO A 57 -9.91 -12.00 -6.67
CA PRO A 57 -10.42 -13.31 -6.31
C PRO A 57 -9.25 -14.27 -6.12
N LEU A 58 -9.25 -14.98 -5.02
CA LEU A 58 -8.27 -16.04 -4.79
C LEU A 58 -8.50 -17.10 -5.84
N ASP A 59 -7.56 -17.28 -6.75
CA ASP A 59 -7.57 -18.43 -7.62
C ASP A 59 -7.43 -19.67 -6.74
N ILE A 60 -8.35 -20.63 -6.89
CA ILE A 60 -8.36 -21.83 -6.06
C ILE A 60 -7.04 -22.59 -6.18
N ASP A 61 -6.43 -22.55 -7.36
CA ASP A 61 -5.13 -23.19 -7.63
C ASP A 61 -3.99 -22.51 -6.87
N ASP A 62 -3.99 -21.16 -6.74
CA ASP A 62 -3.05 -20.42 -5.91
C ASP A 62 -3.24 -20.74 -4.42
N LEU A 63 -4.49 -20.97 -3.98
CA LEU A 63 -4.79 -21.36 -2.60
C LEU A 63 -4.31 -22.77 -2.29
N ILE A 64 -4.45 -23.71 -3.23
CA ILE A 64 -3.99 -25.08 -3.08
C ILE A 64 -2.47 -25.11 -3.04
N ALA A 65 -1.79 -24.42 -3.97
CA ALA A 65 -0.33 -24.37 -4.03
C ALA A 65 0.32 -23.72 -2.79
N ILE A 66 -0.34 -22.71 -2.21
CA ILE A 66 0.13 -22.01 -1.00
C ILE A 66 -0.37 -22.72 0.27
N GLY A 67 -1.55 -23.32 0.23
CA GLY A 67 -2.20 -24.00 1.37
C GLY A 67 -1.48 -25.24 1.83
N GLU A 68 -0.83 -25.98 0.94
CA GLU A 68 0.00 -27.14 1.24
C GLU A 68 1.39 -26.77 1.77
N ALA A 69 1.89 -25.59 1.46
CA ALA A 69 3.18 -25.15 1.93
C ALA A 69 3.10 -24.60 3.36
N ASP A 70 3.75 -25.28 4.29
CA ASP A 70 3.89 -24.82 5.69
C ASP A 70 4.72 -23.52 5.83
N SER A 71 5.21 -22.97 4.73
CA SER A 71 6.03 -21.76 4.71
C SER A 71 6.13 -21.17 3.31
N PHE A 72 6.41 -19.89 3.26
CA PHE A 72 6.59 -19.11 2.05
C PHE A 72 7.91 -18.36 2.07
N LEU A 73 8.56 -18.27 0.93
CA LEU A 73 9.73 -17.44 0.70
C LEU A 73 9.60 -16.78 -0.65
N ARG A 74 9.64 -15.44 -0.66
CA ARG A 74 9.55 -14.67 -1.90
C ARG A 74 10.68 -15.00 -2.85
N SER A 75 10.36 -15.14 -4.13
CA SER A 75 11.34 -15.39 -5.19
C SER A 75 12.48 -14.37 -5.16
N GLY A 76 13.71 -14.83 -5.41
CA GLY A 76 14.92 -14.01 -5.37
C GLY A 76 15.56 -13.87 -3.99
N LEU A 77 14.95 -14.38 -2.92
CA LEU A 77 15.56 -14.41 -1.59
C LEU A 77 16.27 -15.76 -1.32
N PRO A 78 17.41 -15.74 -0.61
CA PRO A 78 18.12 -16.96 -0.27
C PRO A 78 17.32 -17.77 0.79
N ARG A 79 17.36 -19.10 0.68
CA ARG A 79 16.69 -20.02 1.62
C ARG A 79 17.13 -19.85 3.09
N THR A 80 18.29 -19.24 3.30
CA THR A 80 18.78 -18.89 4.64
C THR A 80 17.82 -17.97 5.39
N VAL A 81 17.11 -17.05 4.69
CA VAL A 81 16.10 -16.17 5.30
C VAL A 81 15.00 -16.97 5.99
N LEU A 82 14.42 -17.95 5.30
CA LEU A 82 13.37 -18.79 5.87
C LEU A 82 13.88 -19.65 7.03
N ARG A 83 15.10 -20.22 6.89
CA ARG A 83 15.75 -20.97 7.96
C ARG A 83 15.98 -20.13 9.21
N ASP A 84 16.44 -18.88 9.02
CA ASP A 84 16.71 -17.95 10.12
C ASP A 84 15.40 -17.47 10.77
N LEU A 85 14.31 -17.29 9.98
CA LEU A 85 12.99 -17.00 10.51
C LEU A 85 12.49 -18.13 11.43
N ARG A 86 12.57 -19.38 10.97
CA ARG A 86 12.19 -20.55 11.78
C ARG A 86 13.00 -20.71 13.06
N ARG A 87 14.25 -20.24 13.07
CA ARG A 87 15.14 -20.23 14.25
C ARG A 87 14.89 -19.05 15.20
N GLY A 88 13.93 -18.17 14.88
CA GLY A 88 13.63 -17.00 15.71
C GLY A 88 14.70 -15.93 15.72
N ARG A 89 15.50 -15.82 14.63
CA ARG A 89 16.56 -14.80 14.54
C ARG A 89 16.04 -13.37 14.58
N TRP A 90 14.76 -13.18 14.23
CA TRP A 90 14.08 -11.90 14.35
C TRP A 90 13.09 -11.92 15.50
N ALA A 91 13.24 -10.99 16.43
CA ALA A 91 12.28 -10.81 17.51
C ALA A 91 10.91 -10.41 16.95
N ILE A 92 9.84 -11.00 17.48
CA ILE A 92 8.47 -10.60 17.17
C ILE A 92 8.21 -9.23 17.77
N GLN A 93 7.86 -8.26 16.93
CA GLN A 93 7.71 -6.85 17.33
C GLN A 93 6.24 -6.41 17.48
N ARG A 94 5.33 -7.12 16.82
CA ARG A 94 3.87 -6.93 16.93
C ARG A 94 3.17 -8.28 16.74
N HIS A 95 1.94 -8.37 17.22
CA HIS A 95 1.09 -9.54 17.00
C HIS A 95 -0.32 -9.10 16.66
N LEU A 96 -1.01 -9.91 15.86
CA LEU A 96 -2.41 -9.79 15.51
C LEU A 96 -3.10 -11.11 15.82
N ASP A 97 -4.27 -11.02 16.44
CA ASP A 97 -5.10 -12.19 16.72
C ASP A 97 -6.40 -12.10 15.91
N LEU A 98 -6.67 -13.11 15.10
CA LEU A 98 -7.82 -13.21 14.20
C LEU A 98 -8.87 -14.19 14.71
N HIS A 99 -8.71 -14.73 15.95
CA HIS A 99 -9.68 -15.70 16.45
C HIS A 99 -11.08 -15.06 16.57
N GLY A 100 -12.10 -15.81 16.20
CA GLY A 100 -13.50 -15.33 16.26
C GLY A 100 -13.90 -14.37 15.14
N LEU A 101 -12.96 -13.92 14.29
CA LEU A 101 -13.29 -13.07 13.16
C LEU A 101 -13.82 -13.88 11.98
N ASN A 102 -14.75 -13.30 11.22
CA ASN A 102 -15.15 -13.84 9.94
C ASN A 102 -14.10 -13.50 8.86
N ARG A 103 -14.25 -14.10 7.66
CA ARG A 103 -13.31 -13.95 6.55
C ARG A 103 -13.06 -12.48 6.16
N HIS A 104 -14.11 -11.68 6.08
CA HIS A 104 -13.99 -10.26 5.66
C HIS A 104 -13.31 -9.43 6.74
N GLN A 105 -13.74 -9.57 7.99
CA GLN A 105 -13.11 -8.89 9.13
C GLN A 105 -11.63 -9.25 9.26
N ALA A 106 -11.30 -10.54 9.15
CA ALA A 106 -9.90 -10.99 9.22
C ALA A 106 -9.05 -10.45 8.08
N HIS A 107 -9.61 -10.32 6.86
CA HIS A 107 -8.92 -9.73 5.72
C HIS A 107 -8.57 -8.26 5.99
N ASP A 108 -9.55 -7.48 6.43
CA ASP A 108 -9.39 -6.06 6.69
C ASP A 108 -8.39 -5.82 7.86
N GLU A 109 -8.50 -6.60 8.93
CA GLU A 109 -7.57 -6.53 10.07
C GLU A 109 -6.13 -6.87 9.66
N VAL A 110 -5.92 -7.90 8.83
CA VAL A 110 -4.60 -8.23 8.29
C VAL A 110 -4.05 -7.09 7.45
N ALA A 111 -4.87 -6.48 6.59
CA ALA A 111 -4.45 -5.39 5.73
C ALA A 111 -4.00 -4.17 6.53
N ILE A 112 -4.81 -3.72 7.50
CA ILE A 112 -4.52 -2.59 8.39
C ILE A 112 -3.26 -2.87 9.22
N PHE A 113 -3.21 -4.03 9.87
CA PHE A 113 -2.10 -4.42 10.73
C PHE A 113 -0.76 -4.42 10.01
N LEU A 114 -0.70 -4.99 8.79
CA LEU A 114 0.53 -5.05 8.01
C LEU A 114 0.96 -3.67 7.50
N ALA A 115 0.00 -2.82 7.09
CA ALA A 115 0.30 -1.45 6.71
C ALA A 115 0.91 -0.66 7.87
N GLU A 116 0.30 -0.73 9.06
CA GLU A 116 0.82 -0.09 10.27
C GLU A 116 2.19 -0.65 10.70
N ALA A 117 2.36 -1.97 10.67
CA ALA A 117 3.63 -2.61 11.03
C ALA A 117 4.75 -2.18 10.10
N THR A 118 4.48 -2.11 8.78
CA THR A 118 5.44 -1.66 7.77
C THR A 118 5.76 -0.18 7.95
N ALA A 119 4.75 0.67 8.14
CA ALA A 119 4.94 2.11 8.39
C ALA A 119 5.76 2.36 9.67
N ALA A 120 5.56 1.56 10.71
CA ALA A 120 6.32 1.61 11.96
C ALA A 120 7.70 0.93 11.87
N GLY A 121 8.15 0.50 10.70
CA GLY A 121 9.45 -0.14 10.48
C GLY A 121 9.62 -1.49 11.14
N LYS A 122 8.53 -2.18 11.46
CA LYS A 122 8.57 -3.51 12.07
C LYS A 122 9.02 -4.55 11.06
N ARG A 123 9.90 -5.46 11.50
CA ARG A 123 10.52 -6.46 10.62
C ARG A 123 9.90 -7.84 10.75
N CYS A 124 9.50 -8.21 11.95
CA CYS A 124 8.91 -9.51 12.19
C CYS A 124 7.67 -9.38 13.05
N VAL A 125 6.57 -9.99 12.59
CA VAL A 125 5.28 -9.95 13.26
C VAL A 125 4.70 -11.35 13.36
N ARG A 126 3.78 -11.55 14.33
CA ARG A 126 3.03 -12.78 14.51
C ARG A 126 1.56 -12.56 14.19
N ILE A 127 0.97 -13.48 13.42
CA ILE A 127 -0.47 -13.50 13.12
C ILE A 127 -1.05 -14.81 13.61
N VAL A 128 -2.01 -14.75 14.53
CA VAL A 128 -2.72 -15.90 15.09
C VAL A 128 -4.04 -16.04 14.37
N HIS A 129 -4.22 -17.12 13.61
CA HIS A 129 -5.46 -17.42 12.88
C HIS A 129 -6.27 -18.55 13.52
N GLY A 130 -5.72 -19.13 14.59
CA GLY A 130 -6.35 -20.26 15.29
C GLY A 130 -6.14 -21.59 14.59
N ARG A 131 -6.48 -22.68 15.32
CA ARG A 131 -6.32 -24.07 14.83
C ARG A 131 -7.54 -24.58 14.07
N GLY A 132 -8.63 -23.80 13.98
CA GLY A 132 -9.84 -24.22 13.26
C GLY A 132 -10.78 -25.20 13.99
N HIS A 133 -10.61 -25.39 15.30
CA HIS A 133 -11.41 -26.34 16.08
C HIS A 133 -12.87 -25.91 16.34
N GLY A 134 -13.29 -24.72 15.91
CA GLY A 134 -14.58 -24.12 16.25
C GLY A 134 -15.71 -24.34 15.25
N SER A 135 -15.49 -24.99 14.09
CA SER A 135 -16.54 -25.17 13.08
C SER A 135 -16.48 -26.58 12.50
N PRO A 136 -17.48 -27.43 12.73
CA PRO A 136 -17.56 -28.74 12.10
C PRO A 136 -17.55 -28.61 10.56
N GLY A 137 -16.57 -29.22 9.89
CA GLY A 137 -16.47 -29.24 8.42
C GLY A 137 -15.82 -28.00 7.77
N ARG A 138 -15.29 -27.04 8.53
CA ARG A 138 -14.58 -25.86 8.02
C ARG A 138 -13.15 -25.78 8.54
N GLU A 139 -12.45 -26.91 8.50
CA GLU A 139 -11.05 -26.94 8.92
C GLU A 139 -10.22 -25.95 8.12
N GLY A 140 -9.69 -24.95 8.83
CA GLY A 140 -8.55 -24.18 8.33
C GLY A 140 -8.81 -23.17 7.21
N VAL A 141 -10.06 -22.83 6.84
CA VAL A 141 -10.31 -21.87 5.76
C VAL A 141 -9.57 -20.54 6.04
N LEU A 142 -9.64 -20.02 7.26
CA LEU A 142 -8.95 -18.78 7.61
C LEU A 142 -7.42 -18.96 7.55
N ARG A 143 -6.90 -20.13 7.93
CA ARG A 143 -5.47 -20.46 7.83
C ARG A 143 -4.98 -20.39 6.38
N GLN A 144 -5.72 -20.99 5.43
CA GLN A 144 -5.36 -20.95 4.01
C GLN A 144 -5.49 -19.54 3.43
N LEU A 145 -6.59 -18.85 3.74
CA LEU A 145 -6.83 -17.48 3.29
C LEU A 145 -5.72 -16.52 3.75
N VAL A 146 -5.35 -16.56 5.02
CA VAL A 146 -4.29 -15.71 5.57
C VAL A 146 -2.96 -15.96 4.85
N LYS A 147 -2.59 -17.22 4.61
CA LYS A 147 -1.38 -17.57 3.85
C LYS A 147 -1.45 -17.00 2.42
N GLY A 148 -2.59 -17.12 1.74
CA GLY A 148 -2.81 -16.57 0.40
C GLY A 148 -2.68 -15.05 0.37
N TRP A 149 -3.31 -14.36 1.32
CA TRP A 149 -3.21 -12.89 1.43
C TRP A 149 -1.78 -12.43 1.66
N LEU A 150 -1.06 -13.10 2.57
CA LEU A 150 0.34 -12.77 2.87
C LEU A 150 1.27 -12.98 1.68
N ALA A 151 1.10 -14.06 0.91
CA ALA A 151 1.96 -14.36 -0.23
C ALA A 151 1.83 -13.32 -1.36
N ARG A 152 0.65 -12.73 -1.53
CA ARG A 152 0.38 -11.70 -2.54
C ARG A 152 0.97 -10.33 -2.17
N ARG A 153 1.13 -10.03 -0.90
CA ARG A 153 1.64 -8.73 -0.45
C ARG A 153 3.12 -8.56 -0.75
N ARG A 154 3.47 -7.47 -1.43
CA ARG A 154 4.86 -7.14 -1.81
C ARG A 154 5.77 -6.81 -0.63
N ASP A 155 5.20 -6.41 0.50
CA ASP A 155 5.91 -6.11 1.74
C ASP A 155 6.25 -7.36 2.56
N VAL A 156 5.62 -8.52 2.29
CA VAL A 156 5.92 -9.81 2.91
C VAL A 156 7.06 -10.49 2.17
N LEU A 157 8.14 -10.81 2.90
CA LEU A 157 9.33 -11.49 2.38
C LEU A 157 9.28 -13.00 2.58
N ALA A 158 8.83 -13.43 3.75
CA ALA A 158 8.70 -14.83 4.10
C ALA A 158 7.69 -14.99 5.24
N PHE A 159 7.10 -16.18 5.34
CA PHE A 159 6.40 -16.61 6.55
C PHE A 159 6.61 -18.09 6.82
N CYS A 160 6.44 -18.49 8.06
CA CYS A 160 6.44 -19.88 8.50
C CYS A 160 5.51 -20.05 9.69
N HIS A 161 5.16 -21.31 10.04
CA HIS A 161 4.47 -21.57 11.30
C HIS A 161 5.32 -21.12 12.49
N ALA A 162 4.64 -20.56 13.49
CA ALA A 162 5.26 -20.26 14.76
C ALA A 162 5.74 -21.55 15.46
N PRO A 163 6.76 -21.49 16.33
CA PRO A 163 7.12 -22.59 17.20
C PRO A 163 5.93 -23.02 18.08
N HIS A 164 5.99 -24.23 18.59
CA HIS A 164 4.88 -24.84 19.37
C HIS A 164 4.49 -24.00 20.59
N ASN A 165 5.48 -23.41 21.27
CA ASN A 165 5.30 -22.54 22.44
C ASN A 165 4.75 -21.14 22.08
N ASP A 166 4.70 -20.79 20.79
CA ASP A 166 4.27 -19.47 20.32
C ASP A 166 3.03 -19.54 19.37
N GLY A 167 2.24 -20.62 19.48
CA GLY A 167 1.00 -20.82 18.74
C GLY A 167 1.03 -22.02 17.76
N GLY A 168 2.19 -22.52 17.40
CA GLY A 168 2.34 -23.68 16.53
C GLY A 168 1.65 -23.50 15.18
N GLN A 169 0.88 -24.50 14.76
CA GLN A 169 0.12 -24.46 13.50
C GLN A 169 -1.03 -23.46 13.50
N GLY A 170 -1.39 -22.86 14.65
CA GLY A 170 -2.43 -21.83 14.76
C GLY A 170 -1.91 -20.41 14.54
N ALA A 171 -0.61 -20.21 14.34
CA ALA A 171 0.00 -18.91 14.17
C ALA A 171 1.11 -18.93 13.10
N LEU A 172 1.33 -17.78 12.49
CA LEU A 172 2.40 -17.55 11.52
C LEU A 172 3.37 -16.48 12.03
N TRP A 173 4.65 -16.72 11.85
CA TRP A 173 5.68 -15.70 11.91
C TRP A 173 5.88 -15.14 10.51
N VAL A 174 5.82 -13.82 10.37
CA VAL A 174 5.86 -13.11 9.10
C VAL A 174 7.02 -12.13 9.10
N LEU A 175 7.90 -12.26 8.12
CA LEU A 175 9.01 -11.33 7.90
C LEU A 175 8.63 -10.29 6.86
N LEU A 176 8.73 -9.02 7.24
CA LEU A 176 8.38 -7.88 6.41
C LEU A 176 9.63 -7.22 5.81
N LYS A 177 9.43 -6.54 4.67
CA LYS A 177 10.45 -5.70 4.05
C LYS A 177 10.81 -4.54 4.99
N SER A 178 12.09 -4.16 5.03
CA SER A 178 12.51 -2.97 5.77
C SER A 178 12.03 -1.72 5.06
N SER A 179 11.36 -0.81 5.78
CA SER A 179 11.09 0.54 5.29
C SER A 179 12.34 1.42 5.33
N VAL A 180 13.37 1.03 6.08
CA VAL A 180 14.64 1.75 6.13
C VAL A 180 15.52 1.27 4.99
N PRO A 181 16.00 2.15 4.08
CA PRO A 181 16.96 1.76 3.06
C PRO A 181 18.20 1.19 3.74
N ALA A 182 18.71 0.05 3.24
CA ALA A 182 19.95 -0.53 3.72
C ALA A 182 21.05 0.57 3.65
N ARG A 183 21.64 0.94 4.78
CA ARG A 183 22.88 1.73 4.76
C ARG A 183 23.91 0.88 4.00
N ARG A 184 24.33 1.39 2.85
CA ARG A 184 25.51 0.87 2.14
C ARG A 184 26.75 1.13 2.96
#